data_22e1e7308ad78df4ec3726c6c102bc99
#
_entry.id   22e1e7308ad78df4ec3726c6c102bc99
#
_cell.length_a   1.000
_cell.length_b   1.000
_cell.length_c   1.000
_cell.angle_alpha   90.00
_cell.angle_beta   90.00
_cell.angle_gamma   90.00
#
_symmetry.space_group_name_H-M   'P 1'
#
loop_
_entity.id
_entity.type
_entity.pdbx_description
1 polymer ?
#
loop_
_entity_poly.entity_id
_entity_poly.type
_entity_poly.pdbx_seq_one_letter_code
_entity_poly.pdbx_strand_id
1 'polypeptide(L)'
;MIATFNRTAAMLLLVTSLAGCGAMMAQNPSGSLKPVNAVADADDSRVMLKGADVTAYFTQNKYVQGSPQFKSVYEGITFRFANAENKALFDKEPTKYLPQYGGYCANGIAYGIPWGGDADRFKMVNGKLYMFGGQGSLDGWNLDEPRNLTLSEKYWKDEVQGNNSFLQRTKRLVFRVPHYKSGEELAKAVADAKAKK
;
A
#
# COMPACT_ATOMS: atom_id res chain seq x y z
N MET A 1 -25.85 -17.04 43.87
CA MET A 1 -26.22 -16.42 42.55
C MET A 1 -25.01 -16.53 41.67
N ILE A 2 -24.99 -17.50 40.77
CA ILE A 2 -23.86 -17.75 39.85
C ILE A 2 -24.18 -17.00 38.60
N ALA A 3 -23.33 -16.03 38.25
CA ALA A 3 -23.47 -15.23 37.04
C ALA A 3 -23.18 -16.11 35.80
N THR A 4 -24.21 -16.36 34.99
CA THR A 4 -24.08 -16.99 33.67
C THR A 4 -23.42 -15.99 32.72
N PHE A 5 -22.14 -16.15 32.51
CA PHE A 5 -21.39 -15.38 31.51
C PHE A 5 -21.93 -15.73 30.11
N ASN A 6 -22.39 -14.71 29.40
CA ASN A 6 -23.13 -14.85 28.15
C ASN A 6 -22.22 -15.31 27.03
N ARG A 7 -22.22 -16.59 26.68
CA ARG A 7 -21.40 -17.24 25.65
C ARG A 7 -21.61 -16.63 24.26
N THR A 8 -22.73 -15.94 24.03
CA THR A 8 -23.06 -15.28 22.77
C THR A 8 -22.24 -14.02 22.50
N ALA A 9 -21.87 -13.24 23.51
CA ALA A 9 -21.06 -12.05 23.34
C ALA A 9 -19.60 -12.38 22.95
N ALA A 10 -19.05 -13.47 23.48
CA ALA A 10 -17.71 -13.93 23.12
C ALA A 10 -17.62 -14.45 21.67
N MET A 11 -18.69 -15.04 21.16
CA MET A 11 -18.75 -15.57 19.79
C MET A 11 -18.90 -14.45 18.74
N LEU A 12 -19.60 -13.36 19.06
CA LEU A 12 -19.71 -12.19 18.14
C LEU A 12 -18.39 -11.42 18.02
N LEU A 13 -17.63 -11.30 19.09
CA LEU A 13 -16.29 -10.66 19.06
C LEU A 13 -15.27 -11.47 18.28
N LEU A 14 -15.37 -12.81 18.28
CA LEU A 14 -14.48 -13.68 17.49
C LEU A 14 -14.75 -13.60 15.98
N VAL A 15 -16.03 -13.49 15.59
CA VAL A 15 -16.43 -13.43 14.17
C VAL A 15 -16.02 -12.09 13.53
N THR A 16 -16.10 -10.98 14.24
CA THR A 16 -15.67 -9.66 13.73
C THR A 16 -14.14 -9.55 13.59
N SER A 17 -13.37 -10.23 14.44
CA SER A 17 -11.91 -10.27 14.32
C SER A 17 -11.42 -11.11 13.14
N LEU A 18 -12.15 -12.16 12.75
CA LEU A 18 -11.82 -13.00 11.60
C LEU A 18 -12.07 -12.31 10.26
N ALA A 19 -13.12 -11.47 10.14
CA ALA A 19 -13.40 -10.71 8.92
C ALA A 19 -12.31 -9.65 8.64
N GLY A 20 -11.79 -9.00 9.68
CA GLY A 20 -10.67 -8.06 9.55
C GLY A 20 -9.36 -8.73 9.11
N CYS A 21 -9.09 -9.94 9.59
CA CYS A 21 -7.91 -10.71 9.19
C CYS A 21 -7.97 -11.16 7.73
N GLY A 22 -9.15 -11.53 7.21
CA GLY A 22 -9.32 -11.96 5.83
C GLY A 22 -8.99 -10.86 4.82
N ALA A 23 -9.47 -9.64 5.05
CA ALA A 23 -9.18 -8.50 4.18
C ALA A 23 -7.69 -8.10 4.19
N MET A 24 -7.01 -8.22 5.33
CA MET A 24 -5.58 -7.93 5.45
C MET A 24 -4.71 -9.04 4.82
N MET A 25 -5.14 -10.28 4.84
CA MET A 25 -4.45 -11.40 4.20
C MET A 25 -4.65 -11.42 2.69
N ALA A 26 -5.75 -10.85 2.17
CA ALA A 26 -6.01 -10.74 0.74
C ALA A 26 -4.96 -9.85 0.02
N GLN A 27 -4.34 -8.91 0.74
CA GLN A 27 -3.26 -8.06 0.20
C GLN A 27 -1.93 -8.81 0.05
N ASN A 28 -1.77 -9.94 0.70
CA ASN A 28 -0.63 -10.83 0.52
C ASN A 28 -1.09 -12.28 0.71
N PRO A 29 -1.68 -12.91 -0.31
CA PRO A 29 -2.17 -14.29 -0.25
C PRO A 29 -1.09 -15.23 0.24
N SER A 30 -1.49 -16.23 1.00
CA SER A 30 -0.60 -17.27 1.53
C SER A 30 0.28 -17.87 0.43
N GLY A 31 1.58 -17.93 0.68
CA GLY A 31 2.58 -18.45 -0.26
C GLY A 31 3.23 -17.41 -1.17
N SER A 32 2.74 -16.15 -1.21
CA SER A 32 3.43 -15.10 -1.95
C SER A 32 4.46 -14.42 -1.07
N LEU A 33 5.73 -14.54 -1.41
CA LEU A 33 6.82 -13.76 -0.81
C LEU A 33 7.03 -12.39 -1.48
N LYS A 34 6.13 -12.03 -2.39
CA LYS A 34 6.12 -10.71 -3.05
C LYS A 34 4.92 -9.92 -2.53
N PRO A 35 5.06 -9.16 -1.44
CA PRO A 35 3.97 -8.36 -0.90
C PRO A 35 3.57 -7.27 -1.89
N VAL A 36 2.26 -7.16 -2.14
CA VAL A 36 1.70 -6.16 -3.06
C VAL A 36 0.39 -5.61 -2.50
N ASN A 37 0.10 -4.33 -2.78
CA ASN A 37 -1.16 -3.67 -2.47
C ASN A 37 -2.21 -4.01 -3.54
N ALA A 38 -2.64 -5.26 -3.54
CA ALA A 38 -3.66 -5.77 -4.44
C ALA A 38 -4.78 -6.44 -3.63
N VAL A 39 -6.01 -6.17 -3.99
CA VAL A 39 -7.23 -6.65 -3.32
C VAL A 39 -8.15 -7.34 -4.31
N ALA A 40 -9.04 -8.20 -3.80
CA ALA A 40 -10.09 -8.77 -4.62
C ALA A 40 -11.08 -7.66 -5.06
N ASP A 41 -11.49 -7.71 -6.31
CA ASP A 41 -12.52 -6.83 -6.85
C ASP A 41 -13.28 -7.54 -7.98
N ALA A 42 -14.58 -7.68 -7.82
CA ALA A 42 -15.44 -8.50 -8.67
C ALA A 42 -14.85 -9.91 -8.82
N ASP A 43 -14.65 -10.39 -10.05
CA ASP A 43 -14.14 -11.73 -10.36
C ASP A 43 -12.60 -11.84 -10.28
N ASP A 44 -11.90 -10.71 -10.10
CA ASP A 44 -10.45 -10.66 -10.04
C ASP A 44 -9.97 -10.78 -8.57
N SER A 45 -9.17 -11.79 -8.26
CA SER A 45 -8.75 -12.10 -6.87
C SER A 45 -7.70 -11.13 -6.32
N ARG A 46 -6.93 -10.46 -7.19
CA ARG A 46 -5.81 -9.60 -6.83
C ARG A 46 -5.68 -8.45 -7.82
N VAL A 47 -6.35 -7.34 -7.55
CA VAL A 47 -6.34 -6.16 -8.41
C VAL A 47 -5.42 -5.10 -7.82
N MET A 48 -4.39 -4.69 -8.58
CA MET A 48 -3.43 -3.66 -8.19
C MET A 48 -4.13 -2.33 -7.95
N LEU A 49 -3.85 -1.70 -6.79
CA LEU A 49 -4.33 -0.36 -6.43
C LEU A 49 -5.83 -0.15 -6.68
N LYS A 50 -6.65 -1.19 -6.41
CA LYS A 50 -8.11 -1.17 -6.65
C LYS A 50 -8.49 -0.86 -8.10
N GLY A 51 -7.63 -1.25 -9.04
CA GLY A 51 -7.87 -1.09 -10.48
C GLY A 51 -7.47 0.27 -11.06
N ALA A 52 -6.67 1.04 -10.38
CA ALA A 52 -6.06 2.23 -10.96
C ALA A 52 -5.15 1.86 -12.15
N ASP A 53 -5.20 2.66 -13.19
CA ASP A 53 -4.36 2.52 -14.37
C ASP A 53 -2.93 2.96 -14.09
N VAL A 54 -2.05 1.98 -13.88
CA VAL A 54 -0.64 2.25 -13.54
C VAL A 54 0.11 2.99 -14.65
N THR A 55 -0.30 2.83 -15.91
CA THR A 55 0.32 3.51 -17.07
C THR A 55 0.01 5.01 -17.07
N ALA A 56 -1.18 5.40 -16.61
CA ALA A 56 -1.63 6.79 -16.60
C ALA A 56 -0.76 7.70 -15.72
N TYR A 57 -0.18 7.18 -14.63
CA TYR A 57 0.75 7.97 -13.82
C TYR A 57 1.99 8.41 -14.60
N PHE A 58 2.50 7.54 -15.49
CA PHE A 58 3.69 7.83 -16.28
C PHE A 58 3.38 8.67 -17.53
N THR A 59 2.23 8.44 -18.16
CA THR A 59 1.87 9.10 -19.42
C THR A 59 1.16 10.43 -19.22
N GLN A 60 0.42 10.58 -18.11
CA GLN A 60 -0.46 11.72 -17.86
C GLN A 60 -0.19 12.41 -16.53
N ASN A 61 0.69 11.86 -15.70
CA ASN A 61 1.00 12.30 -14.33
C ASN A 61 -0.27 12.49 -13.47
N LYS A 62 -1.24 11.59 -13.59
CA LYS A 62 -2.49 11.65 -12.83
C LYS A 62 -3.05 10.26 -12.52
N TYR A 63 -3.88 10.18 -11.47
CA TYR A 63 -4.73 9.04 -11.21
C TYR A 63 -5.82 8.94 -12.28
N VAL A 64 -5.98 7.74 -12.83
CA VAL A 64 -7.09 7.37 -13.72
C VAL A 64 -7.59 6.01 -13.29
N GLN A 65 -8.90 5.84 -13.16
CA GLN A 65 -9.49 4.53 -12.90
C GLN A 65 -9.46 3.67 -14.16
N GLY A 66 -8.93 2.47 -14.04
CA GLY A 66 -8.96 1.48 -15.10
C GLY A 66 -10.31 0.78 -15.20
N SER A 67 -10.60 0.22 -16.36
CA SER A 67 -11.79 -0.56 -16.67
C SER A 67 -11.48 -2.06 -16.61
N PRO A 68 -12.40 -2.91 -16.12
CA PRO A 68 -12.27 -4.36 -16.23
C PRO A 68 -12.19 -4.89 -17.68
N GLN A 69 -12.60 -4.09 -18.66
CA GLN A 69 -12.52 -4.43 -20.09
C GLN A 69 -11.08 -4.45 -20.61
N PHE A 70 -10.21 -3.60 -20.03
CA PHE A 70 -8.81 -3.51 -20.42
C PHE A 70 -7.96 -3.97 -19.24
N LYS A 71 -7.66 -5.27 -19.20
CA LYS A 71 -6.86 -5.84 -18.11
C LYS A 71 -5.74 -6.75 -18.61
N SER A 72 -4.68 -6.82 -17.83
CA SER A 72 -3.57 -7.76 -17.99
C SER A 72 -3.24 -8.41 -16.67
N VAL A 73 -2.74 -9.63 -16.72
CA VAL A 73 -2.21 -10.31 -15.54
C VAL A 73 -0.68 -10.37 -15.65
N TYR A 74 -0.01 -9.83 -14.65
CA TYR A 74 1.44 -9.87 -14.55
C TYR A 74 1.85 -10.38 -13.17
N GLU A 75 2.65 -11.42 -13.12
CA GLU A 75 3.06 -12.13 -11.89
C GLU A 75 1.88 -12.47 -10.94
N GLY A 76 0.74 -12.87 -11.50
CA GLY A 76 -0.46 -13.24 -10.75
C GLY A 76 -1.23 -12.05 -10.15
N ILE A 77 -0.92 -10.83 -10.57
CA ILE A 77 -1.62 -9.60 -10.19
C ILE A 77 -2.38 -9.08 -11.41
N THR A 78 -3.65 -8.73 -11.23
CA THR A 78 -4.47 -8.10 -12.27
C THR A 78 -4.24 -6.59 -12.26
N PHE A 79 -3.90 -6.06 -13.41
CA PHE A 79 -3.80 -4.62 -13.69
C PHE A 79 -4.96 -4.23 -14.60
N ARG A 80 -5.58 -3.09 -14.35
CA ARG A 80 -6.66 -2.55 -15.16
C ARG A 80 -6.23 -1.22 -15.78
N PHE A 81 -6.69 -0.96 -17.01
CA PHE A 81 -6.28 0.21 -17.79
C PHE A 81 -7.52 0.98 -18.25
N ALA A 82 -7.37 2.28 -18.48
CA ALA A 82 -8.45 3.13 -18.94
C ALA A 82 -8.84 2.85 -20.41
N ASN A 83 -7.87 2.37 -21.21
CA ASN A 83 -8.04 2.11 -22.63
C ASN A 83 -7.05 1.04 -23.14
N ALA A 84 -7.19 0.68 -24.40
CA ALA A 84 -6.37 -0.33 -25.05
C ALA A 84 -4.91 0.13 -25.25
N GLU A 85 -4.68 1.42 -25.45
CA GLU A 85 -3.34 2.00 -25.64
C GLU A 85 -2.51 1.88 -24.38
N ASN A 86 -3.07 2.24 -23.21
CA ASN A 86 -2.40 2.11 -21.92
C ASN A 86 -2.10 0.65 -21.59
N LYS A 87 -3.05 -0.26 -21.90
CA LYS A 87 -2.84 -1.70 -21.77
C LYS A 87 -1.66 -2.17 -22.63
N ALA A 88 -1.62 -1.76 -23.90
CA ALA A 88 -0.55 -2.15 -24.83
C ALA A 88 0.83 -1.64 -24.39
N LEU A 89 0.91 -0.43 -23.83
CA LEU A 89 2.14 0.10 -23.23
C LEU A 89 2.61 -0.76 -22.05
N PHE A 90 1.70 -1.13 -21.18
CA PHE A 90 2.02 -2.02 -20.05
C PHE A 90 2.48 -3.39 -20.52
N ASP A 91 1.74 -4.03 -21.44
CA ASP A 91 2.05 -5.37 -21.93
C ASP A 91 3.43 -5.45 -22.59
N LYS A 92 3.85 -4.37 -23.23
CA LYS A 92 5.17 -4.26 -23.85
C LYS A 92 6.31 -4.20 -22.83
N GLU A 93 6.10 -3.51 -21.72
CA GLU A 93 7.17 -3.24 -20.72
C GLU A 93 6.58 -3.14 -19.29
N PRO A 94 6.04 -4.26 -18.73
CA PRO A 94 5.30 -4.21 -17.47
C PRO A 94 6.12 -3.62 -16.31
N THR A 95 7.40 -4.00 -16.20
CA THR A 95 8.28 -3.60 -15.10
C THR A 95 8.47 -2.10 -14.97
N LYS A 96 8.35 -1.36 -16.08
CA LYS A 96 8.45 0.09 -16.12
C LYS A 96 7.32 0.78 -15.33
N TYR A 97 6.13 0.21 -15.38
CA TYR A 97 4.90 0.80 -14.83
C TYR A 97 4.55 0.30 -13.43
N LEU A 98 5.34 -0.61 -12.86
CA LEU A 98 5.08 -1.12 -11.51
C LEU A 98 5.32 -0.03 -10.47
N PRO A 99 4.38 0.17 -9.52
CA PRO A 99 4.62 1.04 -8.39
C PRO A 99 5.72 0.46 -7.49
N GLN A 100 6.56 1.34 -6.95
CA GLN A 100 7.57 0.94 -5.99
C GLN A 100 6.93 0.33 -4.75
N TYR A 101 7.66 -0.54 -4.10
CA TYR A 101 7.23 -1.23 -2.88
C TYR A 101 5.89 -1.97 -3.04
N GLY A 102 5.63 -2.52 -4.23
CA GLY A 102 4.38 -3.23 -4.53
C GLY A 102 3.12 -2.38 -4.38
N GLY A 103 3.22 -1.05 -4.48
CA GLY A 103 2.11 -0.12 -4.31
C GLY A 103 1.73 0.17 -2.85
N TYR A 104 2.52 -0.28 -1.88
CA TYR A 104 2.35 0.15 -0.49
C TYR A 104 2.76 1.61 -0.30
N CYS A 105 2.25 2.21 0.78
CA CYS A 105 2.59 3.57 1.18
C CYS A 105 4.09 3.72 1.42
N ALA A 106 4.79 4.51 0.61
CA ALA A 106 6.23 4.71 0.71
C ALA A 106 6.66 5.24 2.09
N ASN A 107 5.87 6.17 2.67
CA ASN A 107 6.12 6.67 4.03
C ASN A 107 5.93 5.56 5.09
N GLY A 108 4.98 4.64 4.88
CA GLY A 108 4.82 3.45 5.71
C GLY A 108 6.03 2.51 5.63
N ILE A 109 6.53 2.29 4.43
CA ILE A 109 7.73 1.47 4.20
C ILE A 109 8.96 2.10 4.86
N ALA A 110 9.08 3.43 4.94
CA ALA A 110 10.15 4.10 5.69
C ALA A 110 10.16 3.73 7.18
N TYR A 111 9.06 3.21 7.70
CA TYR A 111 8.94 2.66 9.06
C TYR A 111 8.98 1.11 9.09
N GLY A 112 9.19 0.47 7.96
CA GLY A 112 9.09 -0.98 7.80
C GLY A 112 7.66 -1.51 7.91
N ILE A 113 6.65 -0.65 7.70
CA ILE A 113 5.24 -1.00 7.82
C ILE A 113 4.57 -0.96 6.44
N PRO A 114 4.16 -2.10 5.86
CA PRO A 114 3.48 -2.16 4.57
C PRO A 114 2.00 -1.75 4.70
N TRP A 115 1.74 -0.46 4.94
CA TRP A 115 0.39 0.12 4.84
C TRP A 115 -0.02 0.28 3.38
N GLY A 116 -1.33 0.18 3.09
CA GLY A 116 -1.85 0.42 1.76
C GLY A 116 -1.55 1.84 1.26
N GLY A 117 -1.29 1.94 -0.04
CA GLY A 117 -1.24 3.22 -0.74
C GLY A 117 -2.59 3.52 -1.37
N ASP A 118 -3.00 4.79 -1.35
CA ASP A 118 -4.18 5.28 -2.04
C ASP A 118 -3.83 5.64 -3.48
N ALA A 119 -4.66 5.21 -4.42
CA ALA A 119 -4.37 5.37 -5.84
C ALA A 119 -4.27 6.84 -6.29
N ASP A 120 -4.96 7.76 -5.64
CA ASP A 120 -4.96 9.19 -5.92
C ASP A 120 -3.88 9.98 -5.15
N ARG A 121 -3.06 9.29 -4.34
CA ARG A 121 -1.96 9.91 -3.58
C ARG A 121 -0.63 9.29 -3.98
N PHE A 122 0.03 9.93 -4.92
CA PHE A 122 1.26 9.43 -5.54
C PHE A 122 2.30 10.52 -5.76
N LYS A 123 3.50 10.11 -6.04
CA LYS A 123 4.60 10.98 -6.48
C LYS A 123 5.51 10.23 -7.45
N MET A 124 5.90 10.90 -8.51
CA MET A 124 6.96 10.44 -9.40
C MET A 124 8.30 10.99 -8.92
N VAL A 125 9.25 10.10 -8.66
CA VAL A 125 10.63 10.46 -8.27
C VAL A 125 11.60 9.68 -9.15
N ASN A 126 12.43 10.37 -9.90
CA ASN A 126 13.41 9.74 -10.81
C ASN A 126 12.80 8.68 -11.74
N GLY A 127 11.62 8.98 -12.32
CA GLY A 127 10.91 8.06 -13.21
C GLY A 127 10.27 6.84 -12.54
N LYS A 128 10.23 6.79 -11.21
CA LYS A 128 9.60 5.72 -10.42
C LYS A 128 8.33 6.22 -9.74
N LEU A 129 7.32 5.35 -9.67
CA LEU A 129 6.01 5.65 -9.07
C LEU A 129 5.99 5.24 -7.59
N TYR A 130 5.73 6.18 -6.71
CA TYR A 130 5.56 5.96 -5.27
C TYR A 130 4.13 6.28 -4.84
N MET A 131 3.52 5.39 -4.07
CA MET A 131 2.17 5.54 -3.54
C MET A 131 2.21 6.00 -2.08
N PHE A 132 1.17 6.71 -1.63
CA PHE A 132 1.04 7.17 -0.24
C PHE A 132 -0.35 6.87 0.31
N GLY A 133 -0.46 6.56 1.60
CA GLY A 133 -1.72 6.29 2.30
C GLY A 133 -2.40 7.58 2.78
N GLY A 134 -2.67 8.51 1.85
CA GLY A 134 -3.28 9.80 2.13
C GLY A 134 -2.32 11.00 2.09
N GLN A 135 -2.90 12.21 2.11
CA GLN A 135 -2.15 13.47 1.98
C GLN A 135 -1.14 13.66 3.12
N GLY A 136 -1.51 13.31 4.35
CA GLY A 136 -0.60 13.43 5.50
C GLY A 136 0.67 12.59 5.37
N SER A 137 0.56 11.39 4.76
CA SER A 137 1.71 10.54 4.45
C SER A 137 2.61 11.17 3.39
N LEU A 138 2.03 11.76 2.35
CA LEU A 138 2.78 12.44 1.29
C LEU A 138 3.47 13.71 1.82
N ASP A 139 2.76 14.53 2.60
CA ASP A 139 3.31 15.72 3.23
C ASP A 139 4.48 15.36 4.17
N GLY A 140 4.30 14.32 4.98
CA GLY A 140 5.33 13.82 5.87
C GLY A 140 6.57 13.27 5.15
N TRP A 141 6.36 12.58 4.03
CA TRP A 141 7.44 12.15 3.15
C TRP A 141 8.25 13.33 2.60
N ASN A 142 7.58 14.39 2.19
CA ASN A 142 8.20 15.58 1.63
C ASN A 142 8.99 16.42 2.65
N LEU A 143 8.87 16.16 3.95
CA LEU A 143 9.69 16.83 4.97
C LEU A 143 11.19 16.51 4.83
N ASP A 144 11.50 15.27 4.43
CA ASP A 144 12.88 14.81 4.18
C ASP A 144 12.86 13.65 3.18
N GLU A 145 12.55 13.95 1.93
CA GLU A 145 12.42 12.95 0.86
C GLU A 145 13.68 12.09 0.69
N PRO A 146 14.91 12.64 0.66
CA PRO A 146 16.10 11.82 0.46
C PRO A 146 16.30 10.79 1.58
N ARG A 147 16.09 11.20 2.82
CA ARG A 147 16.16 10.30 3.98
C ARG A 147 15.06 9.23 3.94
N ASN A 148 13.83 9.64 3.67
CA ASN A 148 12.68 8.74 3.61
C ASN A 148 12.83 7.73 2.48
N LEU A 149 13.38 8.13 1.34
CA LEU A 149 13.70 7.23 0.23
C LEU A 149 14.73 6.18 0.66
N THR A 150 15.83 6.61 1.28
CA THR A 150 16.87 5.70 1.80
C THR A 150 16.31 4.70 2.82
N LEU A 151 15.49 5.18 3.76
CA LEU A 151 14.86 4.33 4.77
C LEU A 151 13.88 3.32 4.14
N SER A 152 13.09 3.76 3.18
CA SER A 152 12.14 2.88 2.50
C SER A 152 12.85 1.80 1.69
N GLU A 153 13.88 2.13 0.96
CA GLU A 153 14.70 1.15 0.24
C GLU A 153 15.30 0.11 1.18
N LYS A 154 15.86 0.59 2.31
CA LYS A 154 16.42 -0.29 3.34
C LYS A 154 15.37 -1.24 3.90
N TYR A 155 14.26 -0.72 4.44
CA TYR A 155 13.24 -1.56 5.08
C TYR A 155 12.48 -2.43 4.10
N TRP A 156 12.28 -1.97 2.87
CA TRP A 156 11.71 -2.82 1.83
C TRP A 156 12.57 -4.06 1.61
N LYS A 157 13.85 -3.86 1.38
CA LYS A 157 14.80 -4.95 1.10
C LYS A 157 15.02 -5.87 2.31
N ASP A 158 15.24 -5.28 3.49
CA ASP A 158 15.67 -6.03 4.67
C ASP A 158 14.52 -6.71 5.40
N GLU A 159 13.29 -6.20 5.29
CA GLU A 159 12.20 -6.64 6.16
C GLU A 159 10.85 -6.92 5.48
N VAL A 160 10.53 -6.24 4.38
CA VAL A 160 9.19 -6.34 3.78
C VAL A 160 9.20 -7.29 2.59
N GLN A 161 10.10 -7.08 1.66
CA GLN A 161 10.25 -7.94 0.48
C GLN A 161 10.60 -9.38 0.92
N GLY A 162 9.85 -10.35 0.43
CA GLY A 162 10.05 -11.75 0.81
C GLY A 162 9.38 -12.17 2.12
N ASN A 163 8.66 -11.25 2.79
CA ASN A 163 7.94 -11.53 4.02
C ASN A 163 6.43 -11.31 3.87
N ASN A 164 5.66 -11.94 4.74
CA ASN A 164 4.22 -11.74 4.81
C ASN A 164 3.90 -10.32 5.33
N SER A 165 3.19 -9.52 4.54
CA SER A 165 2.89 -8.12 4.87
C SER A 165 2.06 -7.95 6.15
N PHE A 166 1.18 -8.92 6.48
CA PHE A 166 0.40 -8.89 7.71
C PHE A 166 1.30 -9.09 8.94
N LEU A 167 2.16 -10.11 8.92
CA LEU A 167 3.08 -10.38 10.03
C LEU A 167 4.09 -9.25 10.20
N GLN A 168 4.62 -8.71 9.12
CA GLN A 168 5.54 -7.57 9.16
C GLN A 168 4.89 -6.32 9.73
N ARG A 169 3.64 -6.03 9.35
CA ARG A 169 2.85 -4.93 9.90
C ARG A 169 2.66 -5.10 11.41
N THR A 170 2.23 -6.28 11.86
CA THR A 170 2.04 -6.60 13.28
C THR A 170 3.35 -6.43 14.06
N LYS A 171 4.46 -6.99 13.55
CA LYS A 171 5.78 -6.83 14.14
C LYS A 171 6.12 -5.34 14.36
N ARG A 172 5.92 -4.50 13.35
CA ARG A 172 6.32 -3.09 13.39
C ARG A 172 5.35 -2.19 14.16
N LEU A 173 4.10 -2.58 14.33
CA LEU A 173 3.18 -1.89 15.24
C LEU A 173 3.55 -2.11 16.71
N VAL A 174 4.14 -3.27 17.04
CA VAL A 174 4.64 -3.58 18.39
C VAL A 174 6.06 -3.04 18.59
N PHE A 175 6.97 -3.35 17.66
CA PHE A 175 8.38 -2.98 17.71
C PHE A 175 8.67 -1.85 16.72
N ARG A 176 8.28 -0.63 17.10
CA ARG A 176 8.44 0.57 16.27
C ARG A 176 9.92 0.89 16.05
N VAL A 177 10.22 1.44 14.87
CA VAL A 177 11.55 1.97 14.58
C VAL A 177 11.80 3.27 15.37
N PRO A 178 13.04 3.61 15.73
CA PRO A 178 13.34 4.80 16.56
C PRO A 178 12.85 6.13 15.97
N HIS A 179 12.76 6.22 14.64
CA HIS A 179 12.32 7.43 13.92
C HIS A 179 10.83 7.42 13.57
N TYR A 180 10.06 6.43 14.06
CA TYR A 180 8.61 6.37 13.84
C TYR A 180 7.93 7.63 14.35
N LYS A 181 6.99 8.13 13.59
CA LYS A 181 6.06 9.19 13.99
C LYS A 181 4.63 8.68 13.85
N SER A 182 3.82 8.89 14.88
CA SER A 182 2.38 8.69 14.80
C SER A 182 1.75 9.68 13.80
N GLY A 183 0.50 9.47 13.43
CA GLY A 183 -0.20 10.39 12.54
C GLY A 183 -0.25 11.82 13.10
N GLU A 184 -0.46 11.97 14.41
CA GLU A 184 -0.48 13.28 15.09
C GLU A 184 0.89 13.96 15.10
N GLU A 185 1.94 13.21 15.45
CA GLU A 185 3.32 13.72 15.45
C GLU A 185 3.76 14.14 14.04
N LEU A 186 3.36 13.36 13.02
CA LEU A 186 3.65 13.67 11.63
C LEU A 186 2.89 14.93 11.18
N ALA A 187 1.61 15.03 11.50
CA ALA A 187 0.79 16.21 11.19
C ALA A 187 1.36 17.47 11.85
N LYS A 188 1.76 17.37 13.12
CA LYS A 188 2.44 18.47 13.81
C LYS A 188 3.73 18.87 13.12
N ALA A 189 4.60 17.92 12.77
CA ALA A 189 5.86 18.21 12.09
C ALA A 189 5.63 18.90 10.72
N VAL A 190 4.59 18.49 9.99
CA VAL A 190 4.19 19.13 8.72
C VAL A 190 3.70 20.56 8.97
N ALA A 191 2.87 20.79 9.99
CA ALA A 191 2.38 22.13 10.34
C ALA A 191 3.54 23.05 10.75
N ASP A 192 4.44 22.58 11.61
CA ASP A 192 5.62 23.33 12.08
C ASP A 192 6.55 23.70 10.90
N ALA A 193 6.70 22.81 9.93
CA ALA A 193 7.50 23.08 8.72
C ALA A 193 6.84 24.10 7.77
N LYS A 194 5.49 24.09 7.67
CA LYS A 194 4.74 25.08 6.88
C LYS A 194 4.77 26.47 7.52
N ALA A 195 4.80 26.58 8.84
CA ALA A 195 4.86 27.85 9.55
C ALA A 195 6.24 28.56 9.49
N LYS A 196 7.30 27.85 9.08
CA LYS A 196 8.66 28.37 8.95
C LYS A 196 9.01 28.86 7.53
N LYS A 197 8.09 28.71 6.57
CA LYS A 197 8.22 29.20 5.18
C LYS A 197 7.50 30.50 4.99
#